data_662c331f59852b334808c5ee27bf7014
#
_entry.id   662c331f59852b334808c5ee27bf7014
#
_cell.length_a   1.000
_cell.length_b   1.000
_cell.length_c   1.000
_cell.angle_alpha   90.00
_cell.angle_beta   90.00
_cell.angle_gamma   90.00
#
_symmetry.space_group_name_H-M   'P 1'
#
loop_
_entity.id
_entity.type
_entity.pdbx_description
1 polymer ?
#
loop_
_entity_poly.entity_id
_entity_poly.type
_entity_poly.pdbx_seq_one_letter_code
_entity_poly.pdbx_strand_id
1 'polypeptide(L)'
;DEAGVDKCFLSISLGIGQFDAQTSQKLAMANHDELAQVIAKYPHRFGGYAVLPMHDTEFAVKELTRCHDELGYFGWNAFSNFGDKRLDDKACFPVLERAVQLNMPVYIHPSVPQIPDLHGYGPAMVTSGLGFAVDVTITLTRMIFAGIFDRLPTLKVIIGHLGECFPMILRRMDDSLRVQKITGKARNQKLPSEYFKENIWITSSGNFLAPAFQCAKDVFGIEHILFGTDYPMESLNENVDFIESLGLGEEDLDRVFWKNAEEYFHMKM
;
A
#
# COMPACT_ATOMS: atom_id res chain seq x y z
N ASP A 1 5.73 6.11 -22.07
CA ASP A 1 5.32 6.00 -23.47
C ASP A 1 5.80 4.68 -24.10
N GLU A 2 7.08 4.30 -23.96
CA GLU A 2 7.63 3.08 -24.58
C GLU A 2 6.99 1.79 -24.06
N ALA A 3 6.63 1.74 -22.78
CA ALA A 3 5.98 0.60 -22.15
C ALA A 3 4.44 0.61 -22.26
N GLY A 4 3.83 1.54 -23.00
CA GLY A 4 2.38 1.64 -23.14
C GLY A 4 1.64 2.12 -21.89
N VAL A 5 2.35 2.62 -20.86
CA VAL A 5 1.72 3.10 -19.62
C VAL A 5 1.16 4.51 -19.83
N ASP A 6 -0.14 4.66 -19.69
CA ASP A 6 -0.83 5.93 -19.92
C ASP A 6 -0.79 6.85 -18.70
N LYS A 7 -0.96 6.31 -17.49
CA LYS A 7 -1.01 7.08 -16.25
C LYS A 7 -0.25 6.40 -15.11
N CYS A 8 0.47 7.20 -14.33
CA CYS A 8 1.24 6.75 -13.18
C CYS A 8 0.85 7.53 -11.93
N PHE A 9 0.74 6.85 -10.81
CA PHE A 9 0.67 7.47 -9.48
C PHE A 9 2.06 7.48 -8.87
N LEU A 10 2.54 8.67 -8.54
CA LEU A 10 3.90 8.90 -8.09
C LEU A 10 3.95 9.17 -6.59
N SER A 11 4.99 8.68 -5.94
CA SER A 11 5.35 9.09 -4.58
C SER A 11 6.86 8.94 -4.38
N ILE A 12 7.42 9.52 -3.32
CA ILE A 12 8.78 9.16 -2.92
C ILE A 12 8.77 7.87 -2.10
N SER A 13 9.70 6.97 -2.44
CA SER A 13 9.92 5.71 -1.72
C SER A 13 10.88 5.85 -0.53
N LEU A 14 11.54 7.01 -0.36
CA LEU A 14 12.47 7.27 0.73
C LEU A 14 11.73 7.79 1.97
N GLY A 15 12.06 7.21 3.13
CA GLY A 15 11.46 7.59 4.40
C GLY A 15 11.89 8.98 4.87
N ILE A 16 11.07 10.00 4.60
CA ILE A 16 11.31 11.34 5.13
C ILE A 16 11.23 11.40 6.66
N GLY A 17 10.66 10.39 7.31
CA GLY A 17 10.58 10.30 8.77
C GLY A 17 11.90 9.93 9.48
N GLN A 18 13.03 9.83 8.76
CA GLN A 18 14.34 9.50 9.35
C GLN A 18 15.06 10.71 9.95
N PHE A 19 14.60 11.92 9.67
CA PHE A 19 15.15 13.18 10.19
C PHE A 19 14.39 13.63 11.44
N ASP A 20 14.84 14.72 12.06
CA ASP A 20 14.06 15.40 13.09
C ASP A 20 12.70 15.89 12.55
N ALA A 21 11.75 16.15 13.46
CA ALA A 21 10.38 16.50 13.08
C ALA A 21 10.30 17.70 12.14
N GLN A 22 11.05 18.77 12.41
CA GLN A 22 11.01 20.01 11.62
C GLN A 22 11.58 19.79 10.22
N THR A 23 12.70 19.08 10.10
CA THR A 23 13.31 18.73 8.82
C THR A 23 12.39 17.83 8.00
N SER A 24 11.82 16.79 8.62
CA SER A 24 10.89 15.87 7.98
C SER A 24 9.64 16.58 7.44
N GLN A 25 9.07 17.52 8.20
CA GLN A 25 7.92 18.32 7.77
C GLN A 25 8.26 19.20 6.56
N LYS A 26 9.39 19.90 6.59
CA LYS A 26 9.86 20.73 5.46
C LYS A 26 10.09 19.92 4.19
N LEU A 27 10.72 18.75 4.32
CA LEU A 27 10.97 17.86 3.18
C LEU A 27 9.67 17.29 2.60
N ALA A 28 8.70 16.92 3.44
CA ALA A 28 7.40 16.46 2.99
C ALA A 28 6.69 17.53 2.16
N MET A 29 6.57 18.75 2.69
CA MET A 29 5.92 19.86 1.99
C MET A 29 6.61 20.21 0.68
N ALA A 30 7.95 20.32 0.68
CA ALA A 30 8.72 20.63 -0.53
C ALA A 30 8.52 19.54 -1.61
N ASN A 31 8.53 18.27 -1.22
CA ASN A 31 8.27 17.17 -2.15
C ASN A 31 6.84 17.23 -2.72
N HIS A 32 5.84 17.49 -1.89
CA HIS A 32 4.46 17.60 -2.35
C HIS A 32 4.30 18.77 -3.32
N ASP A 33 4.88 19.91 -3.03
CA ASP A 33 4.81 21.10 -3.91
C ASP A 33 5.51 20.85 -5.25
N GLU A 34 6.65 20.16 -5.26
CA GLU A 34 7.39 19.82 -6.48
C GLU A 34 6.61 18.81 -7.33
N LEU A 35 6.11 17.73 -6.72
CA LEU A 35 5.30 16.75 -7.43
C LEU A 35 4.00 17.35 -7.97
N ALA A 36 3.35 18.26 -7.23
CA ALA A 36 2.16 18.96 -7.70
C ALA A 36 2.43 19.78 -8.98
N GLN A 37 3.62 20.38 -9.12
CA GLN A 37 4.01 21.09 -10.35
C GLN A 37 4.15 20.13 -11.53
N VAL A 38 4.69 18.92 -11.31
CA VAL A 38 4.78 17.87 -12.33
C VAL A 38 3.38 17.42 -12.75
N ILE A 39 2.49 17.17 -11.79
CA ILE A 39 1.10 16.77 -12.05
C ILE A 39 0.36 17.87 -12.82
N ALA A 40 0.48 19.13 -12.40
CA ALA A 40 -0.15 20.26 -13.10
C ALA A 40 0.33 20.41 -14.55
N LYS A 41 1.59 20.07 -14.83
CA LYS A 41 2.15 20.09 -16.20
C LYS A 41 1.65 18.92 -17.05
N TYR A 42 1.37 17.77 -16.44
CA TYR A 42 0.96 16.53 -17.12
C TYR A 42 -0.24 15.86 -16.43
N PRO A 43 -1.40 16.54 -16.34
CA PRO A 43 -2.52 16.08 -15.48
C PRO A 43 -3.18 14.77 -15.94
N HIS A 44 -3.02 14.44 -17.23
CA HIS A 44 -3.52 13.17 -17.79
C HIS A 44 -2.54 12.00 -17.60
N ARG A 45 -1.29 12.28 -17.20
CA ARG A 45 -0.23 11.28 -17.09
C ARG A 45 0.13 10.93 -15.66
N PHE A 46 -0.04 11.86 -14.72
CA PHE A 46 0.42 11.67 -13.36
C PHE A 46 -0.64 11.99 -12.32
N GLY A 47 -0.63 11.21 -11.25
CA GLY A 47 -1.28 11.48 -10.00
C GLY A 47 -0.27 11.39 -8.85
N GLY A 48 -0.63 11.81 -7.64
CA GLY A 48 0.27 11.84 -6.51
C GLY A 48 -0.26 11.10 -5.29
N TYR A 49 0.67 10.49 -4.54
CA TYR A 49 0.45 10.04 -3.17
C TYR A 49 1.22 10.93 -2.21
N ALA A 50 0.55 11.38 -1.15
CA ALA A 50 1.20 12.08 -0.05
C ALA A 50 2.15 11.15 0.72
N VAL A 51 3.25 11.68 1.23
CA VAL A 51 4.16 10.97 2.14
C VAL A 51 4.29 11.78 3.42
N LEU A 52 3.88 11.23 4.56
CA LEU A 52 3.73 11.97 5.80
C LEU A 52 4.77 11.53 6.84
N PRO A 53 5.52 12.47 7.44
CA PRO A 53 6.31 12.19 8.63
C PRO A 53 5.39 12.06 9.84
N MET A 54 5.46 10.93 10.56
CA MET A 54 4.57 10.61 11.67
C MET A 54 5.10 11.05 13.04
N HIS A 55 6.02 12.03 13.09
CA HIS A 55 6.50 12.64 14.34
C HIS A 55 5.43 13.50 15.02
N ASP A 56 4.54 14.11 14.23
CA ASP A 56 3.50 15.02 14.64
C ASP A 56 2.20 14.67 13.92
N THR A 57 1.25 14.11 14.65
CA THR A 57 -0.05 13.67 14.13
C THR A 57 -0.89 14.85 13.60
N GLU A 58 -0.84 16.01 14.27
CA GLU A 58 -1.61 17.18 13.85
C GLU A 58 -1.09 17.72 12.53
N PHE A 59 0.22 17.83 12.38
CA PHE A 59 0.84 18.18 11.10
C PHE A 59 0.46 17.17 10.00
N ALA A 60 0.55 15.87 10.27
CA ALA A 60 0.24 14.84 9.28
C ALA A 60 -1.21 14.93 8.78
N VAL A 61 -2.18 15.17 9.68
CA VAL A 61 -3.59 15.38 9.31
C VAL A 61 -3.78 16.62 8.46
N LYS A 62 -3.14 17.76 8.83
CA LYS A 62 -3.21 19.00 8.06
C LYS A 62 -2.58 18.85 6.68
N GLU A 63 -1.42 18.24 6.60
CA GLU A 63 -0.70 18.07 5.34
C GLU A 63 -1.41 17.09 4.40
N LEU A 64 -1.99 16.00 4.93
CA LEU A 64 -2.83 15.11 4.12
C LEU A 64 -4.04 15.85 3.53
N THR A 65 -4.65 16.72 4.33
CA THR A 65 -5.77 17.56 3.90
C THR A 65 -5.33 18.51 2.79
N ARG A 66 -4.19 19.19 2.96
CA ARG A 66 -3.62 20.08 1.94
C ARG A 66 -3.32 19.34 0.64
N CYS A 67 -2.71 18.16 0.73
CA CYS A 67 -2.42 17.33 -0.44
C CYS A 67 -3.69 16.98 -1.23
N HIS A 68 -4.79 16.68 -0.55
CA HIS A 68 -6.07 16.40 -1.20
C HIS A 68 -6.72 17.69 -1.77
N ASP A 69 -6.96 18.68 -0.91
CA ASP A 69 -7.82 19.81 -1.24
C ASP A 69 -7.14 20.83 -2.17
N GLU A 70 -5.82 21.01 -2.04
CA GLU A 70 -5.08 22.06 -2.76
C GLU A 70 -4.21 21.47 -3.89
N LEU A 71 -3.64 20.26 -3.69
CA LEU A 71 -2.70 19.66 -4.64
C LEU A 71 -3.31 18.55 -5.49
N GLY A 72 -4.54 18.10 -5.19
CA GLY A 72 -5.26 17.09 -5.97
C GLY A 72 -4.66 15.69 -5.90
N TYR A 73 -4.09 15.32 -4.76
CA TYR A 73 -3.51 13.99 -4.54
C TYR A 73 -4.58 12.93 -4.31
N PHE A 74 -4.27 11.70 -4.71
CA PHE A 74 -5.22 10.59 -4.73
C PHE A 74 -5.12 9.66 -3.53
N GLY A 75 -4.03 9.65 -2.77
CA GLY A 75 -3.85 8.74 -1.65
C GLY A 75 -2.69 9.12 -0.74
N TRP A 76 -2.48 8.31 0.27
CA TRP A 76 -1.37 8.40 1.21
C TRP A 76 -0.45 7.19 1.05
N ASN A 77 0.82 7.40 0.69
CA ASN A 77 1.86 6.39 0.76
C ASN A 77 2.42 6.36 2.20
N ALA A 78 1.95 5.42 2.99
CA ALA A 78 2.32 5.23 4.38
C ALA A 78 3.41 4.18 4.51
N PHE A 79 4.42 4.45 5.32
CA PHE A 79 5.43 3.43 5.61
C PHE A 79 4.89 2.36 6.56
N SER A 80 5.35 1.11 6.39
CA SER A 80 4.94 -0.03 7.22
C SER A 80 5.35 0.12 8.68
N ASN A 81 6.42 0.87 8.97
CA ASN A 81 6.78 1.28 10.32
C ASN A 81 7.34 2.71 10.35
N PHE A 82 7.26 3.33 11.52
CA PHE A 82 7.81 4.63 11.86
C PHE A 82 8.70 4.46 13.10
N GLY A 83 9.80 3.72 12.94
CA GLY A 83 10.62 3.24 14.04
C GLY A 83 9.93 2.13 14.81
N ASP A 84 9.62 2.34 16.08
CA ASP A 84 8.90 1.40 16.95
C ASP A 84 7.37 1.39 16.76
N LYS A 85 6.83 2.36 16.03
CA LYS A 85 5.38 2.51 15.78
C LYS A 85 5.00 1.93 14.42
N ARG A 86 3.73 1.51 14.32
CA ARG A 86 3.10 1.03 13.09
C ARG A 86 1.73 1.67 12.90
N LEU A 87 1.06 1.41 11.78
CA LEU A 87 -0.22 2.03 11.45
C LEU A 87 -1.37 1.69 12.42
N ASP A 88 -1.24 0.65 13.24
CA ASP A 88 -2.18 0.35 14.33
C ASP A 88 -1.94 1.17 15.61
N ASP A 89 -0.85 1.96 15.68
CA ASP A 89 -0.60 2.85 16.81
C ASP A 89 -1.68 3.95 16.89
N LYS A 90 -2.05 4.30 18.12
CA LYS A 90 -3.05 5.34 18.36
C LYS A 90 -2.72 6.71 17.76
N ALA A 91 -1.44 7.01 17.56
CA ALA A 91 -1.00 8.25 16.91
C ALA A 91 -1.29 8.26 15.40
N CYS A 92 -1.39 7.09 14.76
CA CYS A 92 -1.71 6.98 13.34
C CYS A 92 -3.23 7.04 13.07
N PHE A 93 -4.05 6.72 14.09
CA PHE A 93 -5.50 6.63 13.89
C PHE A 93 -6.16 7.91 13.38
N PRO A 94 -5.86 9.14 13.86
CA PRO A 94 -6.43 10.36 13.32
C PRO A 94 -6.09 10.60 11.84
N VAL A 95 -4.91 10.15 11.40
CA VAL A 95 -4.49 10.27 10.00
C VAL A 95 -5.25 9.27 9.12
N LEU A 96 -5.43 8.01 9.59
CA LEU A 96 -6.28 7.01 8.92
C LEU A 96 -7.74 7.48 8.83
N GLU A 97 -8.29 8.04 9.92
CA GLU A 97 -9.63 8.60 9.93
C GLU A 97 -9.77 9.76 8.92
N ARG A 98 -8.75 10.63 8.82
CA ARG A 98 -8.74 11.72 7.85
C ARG A 98 -8.63 11.19 6.42
N ALA A 99 -7.82 10.17 6.17
CA ALA A 99 -7.74 9.51 4.85
C ALA A 99 -9.12 8.97 4.42
N VAL A 100 -9.85 8.33 5.34
CA VAL A 100 -11.25 7.88 5.09
C VAL A 100 -12.18 9.04 4.75
N GLN A 101 -12.15 10.14 5.53
CA GLN A 101 -12.98 11.33 5.28
C GLN A 101 -12.72 11.96 3.92
N LEU A 102 -11.48 11.92 3.45
CA LEU A 102 -11.05 12.43 2.15
C LEU A 102 -11.20 11.41 1.01
N ASN A 103 -11.67 10.19 1.30
CA ASN A 103 -11.69 9.06 0.36
C ASN A 103 -10.31 8.79 -0.29
N MET A 104 -9.25 9.01 0.46
CA MET A 104 -7.86 8.74 0.04
C MET A 104 -7.45 7.33 0.51
N PRO A 105 -7.12 6.42 -0.41
CA PRO A 105 -6.57 5.13 -0.02
C PRO A 105 -5.19 5.25 0.60
N VAL A 106 -4.83 4.25 1.41
CA VAL A 106 -3.52 4.14 2.06
C VAL A 106 -2.73 3.04 1.38
N TYR A 107 -1.66 3.40 0.67
CA TYR A 107 -0.68 2.45 0.17
C TYR A 107 0.35 2.17 1.26
N ILE A 108 0.52 0.92 1.68
CA ILE A 108 1.53 0.56 2.68
C ILE A 108 2.84 0.22 1.96
N HIS A 109 3.78 1.17 1.99
CA HIS A 109 5.13 0.99 1.48
C HIS A 109 6.03 0.35 2.56
N PRO A 110 6.85 -0.65 2.22
CA PRO A 110 7.74 -1.27 3.19
C PRO A 110 8.79 -0.31 3.75
N SER A 111 9.17 -0.55 5.00
CA SER A 111 10.33 0.03 5.65
C SER A 111 11.26 -1.07 6.13
N VAL A 112 12.51 -0.71 6.42
CA VAL A 112 13.45 -1.65 7.05
C VAL A 112 12.85 -2.13 8.37
N PRO A 113 12.62 -3.45 8.54
CA PRO A 113 11.99 -3.98 9.73
C PRO A 113 12.87 -3.81 10.97
N GLN A 114 12.24 -3.48 12.09
CA GLN A 114 12.90 -3.42 13.39
C GLN A 114 12.91 -4.81 14.05
N ILE A 115 13.39 -5.82 13.33
CA ILE A 115 13.47 -7.21 13.76
C ILE A 115 14.95 -7.60 13.85
N PRO A 116 15.50 -7.78 15.07
CA PRO A 116 16.95 -8.01 15.26
C PRO A 116 17.50 -9.18 14.44
N ASP A 117 16.74 -10.27 14.30
CA ASP A 117 17.18 -11.49 13.60
C ASP A 117 17.39 -11.30 12.10
N LEU A 118 16.85 -10.24 11.51
CA LEU A 118 17.04 -9.92 10.09
C LEU A 118 18.31 -9.10 9.86
N HIS A 119 18.87 -8.48 10.90
CA HIS A 119 20.04 -7.63 10.78
C HIS A 119 21.35 -8.44 10.82
N GLY A 120 22.38 -7.91 10.20
CA GLY A 120 23.72 -8.54 10.18
C GLY A 120 24.00 -9.46 8.98
N TYR A 121 23.01 -9.70 8.12
CA TYR A 121 23.12 -10.57 6.94
C TYR A 121 23.11 -9.79 5.60
N GLY A 122 23.20 -8.48 5.64
CA GLY A 122 23.25 -7.61 4.48
C GLY A 122 21.86 -7.11 3.98
N PRO A 123 21.86 -6.26 2.94
CA PRO A 123 20.64 -5.58 2.49
C PRO A 123 19.52 -6.54 2.07
N ALA A 124 19.84 -7.63 1.36
CA ALA A 124 18.82 -8.57 0.88
C ALA A 124 17.94 -9.13 2.00
N MET A 125 18.49 -9.30 3.20
CA MET A 125 17.73 -9.83 4.34
C MET A 125 16.78 -8.81 4.95
N VAL A 126 17.13 -7.53 4.95
CA VAL A 126 16.34 -6.46 5.58
C VAL A 126 15.52 -5.61 4.59
N THR A 127 15.69 -5.83 3.28
CA THR A 127 14.98 -5.11 2.23
C THR A 127 14.13 -6.06 1.38
N SER A 128 14.11 -5.89 0.06
CA SER A 128 13.23 -6.59 -0.89
C SER A 128 13.37 -8.13 -0.92
N GLY A 129 14.49 -8.69 -0.48
CA GLY A 129 14.66 -10.15 -0.45
C GLY A 129 13.76 -10.85 0.57
N LEU A 130 13.53 -10.26 1.75
CA LEU A 130 12.65 -10.83 2.79
C LEU A 130 12.04 -9.75 3.69
N GLY A 131 12.85 -8.81 4.18
CA GLY A 131 12.49 -7.92 5.27
C GLY A 131 11.25 -7.07 4.98
N PHE A 132 11.14 -6.56 3.78
CA PHE A 132 10.03 -5.72 3.35
C PHE A 132 8.71 -6.49 3.36
N ALA A 133 8.68 -7.69 2.80
CA ALA A 133 7.50 -8.54 2.81
C ALA A 133 7.02 -8.87 4.23
N VAL A 134 7.97 -9.21 5.11
CA VAL A 134 7.68 -9.48 6.52
C VAL A 134 7.13 -8.24 7.24
N ASP A 135 7.72 -7.07 7.02
CA ASP A 135 7.32 -5.84 7.70
C ASP A 135 5.91 -5.36 7.32
N VAL A 136 5.59 -5.38 6.01
CA VAL A 136 4.23 -5.08 5.51
C VAL A 136 3.23 -6.10 6.07
N THR A 137 3.58 -7.39 6.03
CA THR A 137 2.72 -8.46 6.55
C THR A 137 2.42 -8.25 8.04
N ILE A 138 3.41 -7.93 8.86
CA ILE A 138 3.22 -7.64 10.29
C ILE A 138 2.29 -6.44 10.47
N THR A 139 2.53 -5.36 9.74
CA THR A 139 1.76 -4.12 9.90
C THR A 139 0.30 -4.30 9.54
N LEU A 140 0.00 -4.88 8.39
CA LEU A 140 -1.39 -5.11 8.00
C LEU A 140 -2.09 -6.15 8.91
N THR A 141 -1.37 -7.19 9.33
CA THR A 141 -1.90 -8.15 10.32
C THR A 141 -2.26 -7.44 11.63
N ARG A 142 -1.42 -6.53 12.13
CA ARG A 142 -1.69 -5.74 13.33
C ARG A 142 -2.90 -4.84 13.15
N MET A 143 -3.04 -4.17 12.00
CA MET A 143 -4.22 -3.34 11.70
C MET A 143 -5.52 -4.16 11.75
N ILE A 144 -5.51 -5.36 11.15
CA ILE A 144 -6.66 -6.28 11.19
C ILE A 144 -6.99 -6.66 12.64
N PHE A 145 -6.01 -7.19 13.39
CA PHE A 145 -6.27 -7.68 14.75
C PHE A 145 -6.52 -6.57 15.79
N ALA A 146 -6.06 -5.35 15.53
CA ALA A 146 -6.40 -4.17 16.32
C ALA A 146 -7.82 -3.65 16.07
N GLY A 147 -8.54 -4.18 15.05
CA GLY A 147 -9.88 -3.76 14.68
C GLY A 147 -9.93 -2.39 13.99
N ILE A 148 -8.86 -2.01 13.28
CA ILE A 148 -8.82 -0.74 12.53
C ILE A 148 -9.94 -0.70 11.49
N PHE A 149 -10.12 -1.77 10.72
CA PHE A 149 -11.15 -1.86 9.68
C PHE A 149 -12.58 -1.92 10.25
N ASP A 150 -12.76 -2.42 11.47
CA ASP A 150 -14.08 -2.36 12.14
C ASP A 150 -14.46 -0.94 12.55
N ARG A 151 -13.45 -0.13 12.92
CA ARG A 151 -13.64 1.28 13.29
C ARG A 151 -13.72 2.20 12.07
N LEU A 152 -13.05 1.82 10.99
CA LEU A 152 -12.96 2.55 9.72
C LEU A 152 -13.36 1.60 8.56
N PRO A 153 -14.64 1.23 8.44
CA PRO A 153 -15.08 0.18 7.52
C PRO A 153 -14.92 0.53 6.03
N THR A 154 -14.78 1.80 5.70
CA THR A 154 -14.55 2.28 4.34
C THR A 154 -13.08 2.59 4.05
N LEU A 155 -12.17 2.32 5.00
CA LEU A 155 -10.73 2.45 4.77
C LEU A 155 -10.30 1.50 3.66
N LYS A 156 -9.69 2.05 2.62
CA LYS A 156 -9.08 1.29 1.53
C LYS A 156 -7.58 1.23 1.71
N VAL A 157 -7.01 0.05 1.61
CA VAL A 157 -5.56 -0.19 1.74
C VAL A 157 -5.03 -0.89 0.50
N ILE A 158 -3.86 -0.49 0.04
CA ILE A 158 -3.11 -1.18 -1.01
C ILE A 158 -1.81 -1.69 -0.40
N ILE A 159 -1.43 -2.91 -0.75
CA ILE A 159 -0.08 -3.47 -0.47
C ILE A 159 0.56 -3.94 -1.77
N GLY A 160 1.87 -3.95 -1.81
CA GLY A 160 2.65 -4.33 -2.99
C GLY A 160 2.74 -5.84 -3.25
N HIS A 161 3.48 -6.18 -4.28
CA HIS A 161 4.19 -7.45 -4.50
C HIS A 161 3.31 -8.69 -4.39
N LEU A 162 2.16 -8.69 -5.12
CA LEU A 162 1.17 -9.78 -5.11
C LEU A 162 0.63 -10.12 -3.71
N GLY A 163 0.59 -9.11 -2.81
CA GLY A 163 0.04 -9.28 -1.47
C GLY A 163 1.02 -9.88 -0.46
N GLU A 164 2.32 -9.80 -0.73
CA GLU A 164 3.41 -10.18 0.17
C GLU A 164 3.27 -11.66 0.65
N CYS A 165 3.24 -11.90 1.97
CA CYS A 165 3.08 -13.25 2.51
C CYS A 165 1.61 -13.71 2.56
N PHE A 166 0.63 -12.83 2.37
CA PHE A 166 -0.77 -13.12 2.65
C PHE A 166 -1.38 -14.24 1.80
N PRO A 167 -1.06 -14.41 0.50
CA PRO A 167 -1.62 -15.52 -0.27
C PRO A 167 -1.40 -16.88 0.40
N MET A 168 -0.26 -17.06 1.06
CA MET A 168 0.11 -18.32 1.69
C MET A 168 -0.36 -18.50 3.12
N ILE A 169 -0.69 -17.40 3.84
CA ILE A 169 -0.98 -17.46 5.28
C ILE A 169 -2.42 -17.09 5.64
N LEU A 170 -3.18 -16.44 4.75
CA LEU A 170 -4.48 -15.85 5.05
C LEU A 170 -5.48 -16.87 5.64
N ARG A 171 -5.54 -18.08 5.06
CA ARG A 171 -6.39 -19.16 5.59
C ARG A 171 -6.00 -19.56 7.01
N ARG A 172 -4.70 -19.64 7.32
CA ARG A 172 -4.23 -19.95 8.67
C ARG A 172 -4.56 -18.84 9.67
N MET A 173 -4.56 -17.58 9.22
CA MET A 173 -4.99 -16.46 10.05
C MET A 173 -6.47 -16.57 10.41
N ASP A 174 -7.34 -16.92 9.45
CA ASP A 174 -8.75 -17.16 9.69
C ASP A 174 -8.98 -18.26 10.74
N ASP A 175 -8.31 -19.38 10.57
CA ASP A 175 -8.43 -20.53 11.49
C ASP A 175 -7.93 -20.16 12.90
N SER A 176 -6.81 -19.42 12.98
CA SER A 176 -6.27 -18.95 14.27
C SER A 176 -7.22 -17.97 14.96
N LEU A 177 -7.88 -17.08 14.20
CA LEU A 177 -8.87 -16.15 14.76
C LEU A 177 -10.12 -16.87 15.29
N ARG A 178 -10.60 -17.91 14.60
CA ARG A 178 -11.72 -18.73 15.10
C ARG A 178 -11.42 -19.28 16.50
N VAL A 179 -10.19 -19.77 16.72
CA VAL A 179 -9.75 -20.22 18.05
C VAL A 179 -9.69 -19.07 19.05
N GLN A 180 -9.19 -17.91 18.66
CA GLN A 180 -9.14 -16.72 19.55
C GLN A 180 -10.56 -16.24 19.92
N LYS A 181 -11.52 -16.27 19.00
CA LYS A 181 -12.93 -15.95 19.29
C LYS A 181 -13.53 -16.89 20.34
N ILE A 182 -13.26 -18.20 20.27
CA ILE A 182 -13.68 -19.17 21.26
C ILE A 182 -13.11 -18.83 22.66
N THR A 183 -11.87 -18.35 22.73
CA THR A 183 -11.21 -17.94 23.98
C THR A 183 -11.55 -16.55 24.45
N GLY A 184 -12.38 -15.79 23.70
CA GLY A 184 -12.77 -14.42 24.01
C GLY A 184 -11.67 -13.37 23.85
N LYS A 185 -10.56 -13.69 23.15
CA LYS A 185 -9.41 -12.79 22.95
C LYS A 185 -9.40 -12.03 21.62
N ALA A 186 -10.27 -12.38 20.68
CA ALA A 186 -10.34 -11.68 19.41
C ALA A 186 -10.96 -10.28 19.58
N ARG A 187 -10.34 -9.26 18.97
CA ARG A 187 -10.82 -7.87 18.97
C ARG A 187 -11.56 -7.52 17.69
N ASN A 188 -11.14 -8.07 16.56
CA ASN A 188 -11.75 -7.84 15.26
C ASN A 188 -13.05 -8.65 15.09
N GLN A 189 -14.00 -8.08 14.36
CA GLN A 189 -15.34 -8.64 14.19
C GLN A 189 -15.40 -9.70 13.09
N LYS A 190 -14.72 -9.45 11.96
CA LYS A 190 -14.68 -10.31 10.77
C LYS A 190 -13.43 -11.20 10.74
N LEU A 191 -13.43 -12.18 9.85
CA LEU A 191 -12.23 -12.95 9.54
C LEU A 191 -11.23 -12.10 8.74
N PRO A 192 -9.92 -12.32 8.88
CA PRO A 192 -8.93 -11.66 8.04
C PRO A 192 -9.25 -11.68 6.55
N SER A 193 -9.68 -12.80 5.99
CA SER A 193 -10.07 -12.91 4.58
C SER A 193 -11.25 -12.04 4.16
N GLU A 194 -12.15 -11.70 5.08
CA GLU A 194 -13.28 -10.81 4.78
C GLU A 194 -12.81 -9.36 4.61
N TYR A 195 -11.82 -8.90 5.40
CA TYR A 195 -11.23 -7.57 5.20
C TYR A 195 -10.43 -7.47 3.89
N PHE A 196 -9.80 -8.57 3.45
CA PHE A 196 -9.14 -8.59 2.14
C PHE A 196 -10.13 -8.39 1.00
N LYS A 197 -11.34 -8.91 1.12
CA LYS A 197 -12.40 -8.73 0.11
C LYS A 197 -13.05 -7.35 0.12
N GLU A 198 -13.01 -6.65 1.24
CA GLU A 198 -13.75 -5.39 1.40
C GLU A 198 -12.82 -4.16 1.37
N ASN A 199 -11.60 -4.29 1.90
CA ASN A 199 -10.76 -3.16 2.26
C ASN A 199 -9.38 -3.18 1.61
N ILE A 200 -8.90 -4.33 1.07
CA ILE A 200 -7.50 -4.48 0.72
C ILE A 200 -7.35 -4.86 -0.75
N TRP A 201 -6.50 -4.11 -1.45
CA TRP A 201 -6.05 -4.37 -2.83
C TRP A 201 -4.55 -4.65 -2.84
N ILE A 202 -4.09 -5.30 -3.89
CA ILE A 202 -2.68 -5.64 -4.07
C ILE A 202 -2.17 -5.11 -5.40
N THR A 203 -0.84 -4.92 -5.52
CA THR A 203 -0.24 -4.60 -6.83
C THR A 203 0.54 -5.76 -7.41
N SER A 204 0.70 -5.76 -8.73
CA SER A 204 1.37 -6.83 -9.49
C SER A 204 2.89 -6.77 -9.47
N SER A 205 3.50 -5.68 -8.97
CA SER A 205 4.96 -5.46 -8.98
C SER A 205 5.76 -6.49 -8.16
N GLY A 206 7.05 -6.56 -8.39
CA GLY A 206 8.02 -7.17 -7.48
C GLY A 206 8.14 -8.69 -7.52
N ASN A 207 7.31 -9.38 -8.29
CA ASN A 207 7.35 -10.84 -8.33
C ASN A 207 6.92 -11.38 -9.69
N PHE A 208 7.88 -11.65 -10.58
CA PHE A 208 7.66 -12.14 -11.94
C PHE A 208 7.53 -13.67 -12.02
N LEU A 209 6.76 -14.27 -11.11
CA LEU A 209 6.49 -15.71 -11.08
C LEU A 209 5.01 -15.99 -11.37
N ALA A 210 4.70 -16.60 -12.50
CA ALA A 210 3.33 -16.93 -12.87
C ALA A 210 2.57 -17.76 -11.81
N PRO A 211 3.16 -18.75 -11.11
CA PRO A 211 2.51 -19.43 -9.99
C PRO A 211 2.17 -18.49 -8.81
N ALA A 212 2.99 -17.46 -8.53
CA ALA A 212 2.71 -16.50 -7.46
C ALA A 212 1.53 -15.60 -7.83
N PHE A 213 1.49 -15.11 -9.09
CA PHE A 213 0.36 -14.35 -9.60
C PHE A 213 -0.94 -15.16 -9.54
N GLN A 214 -0.90 -16.42 -9.99
CA GLN A 214 -2.07 -17.31 -9.95
C GLN A 214 -2.55 -17.53 -8.52
N CYS A 215 -1.62 -17.75 -7.57
CA CYS A 215 -1.98 -17.87 -6.15
C CYS A 215 -2.64 -16.61 -5.60
N ALA A 216 -2.11 -15.43 -5.92
CA ALA A 216 -2.72 -14.15 -5.52
C ALA A 216 -4.11 -13.96 -6.14
N LYS A 217 -4.27 -14.27 -7.45
CA LYS A 217 -5.55 -14.23 -8.14
C LYS A 217 -6.58 -15.16 -7.50
N ASP A 218 -6.20 -16.40 -7.16
CA ASP A 218 -7.10 -17.38 -6.55
C ASP A 218 -7.52 -16.99 -5.12
N VAL A 219 -6.65 -16.29 -4.38
CA VAL A 219 -6.92 -15.90 -2.98
C VAL A 219 -7.70 -14.59 -2.88
N PHE A 220 -7.35 -13.59 -3.70
CA PHE A 220 -7.91 -12.25 -3.56
C PHE A 220 -8.98 -11.92 -4.61
N GLY A 221 -8.98 -12.59 -5.75
CA GLY A 221 -9.76 -12.24 -6.93
C GLY A 221 -9.02 -11.28 -7.86
N ILE A 222 -9.28 -11.38 -9.16
CA ILE A 222 -8.63 -10.52 -10.17
C ILE A 222 -9.01 -9.05 -9.99
N GLU A 223 -10.19 -8.77 -9.46
CA GLU A 223 -10.73 -7.43 -9.19
C GLU A 223 -9.98 -6.69 -8.07
N HIS A 224 -9.16 -7.39 -7.30
CA HIS A 224 -8.31 -6.82 -6.25
C HIS A 224 -6.86 -6.62 -6.66
N ILE A 225 -6.49 -6.92 -7.92
CA ILE A 225 -5.13 -6.77 -8.43
C ILE A 225 -5.03 -5.49 -9.27
N LEU A 226 -4.24 -4.54 -8.81
CA LEU A 226 -3.90 -3.30 -9.52
C LEU A 226 -2.56 -3.48 -10.23
N PHE A 227 -2.41 -2.91 -11.43
CA PHE A 227 -1.11 -2.85 -12.08
C PHE A 227 -0.17 -1.92 -11.30
N GLY A 228 0.98 -2.43 -10.91
CA GLY A 228 2.02 -1.67 -10.23
C GLY A 228 3.39 -2.09 -10.77
N THR A 229 4.37 -1.20 -10.76
CA THR A 229 5.66 -1.44 -11.42
C THR A 229 6.87 -1.30 -10.52
N ASP A 230 6.73 -0.68 -9.35
CA ASP A 230 7.85 -0.38 -8.45
C ASP A 230 9.01 0.39 -9.13
N TYR A 231 8.69 1.13 -10.20
CA TYR A 231 9.70 1.94 -10.91
C TYR A 231 10.27 3.03 -9.99
N PRO A 232 11.58 3.27 -9.97
CA PRO A 232 12.62 2.77 -10.89
C PRO A 232 13.35 1.50 -10.42
N MET A 233 12.90 0.84 -9.35
CA MET A 233 13.54 -0.38 -8.84
C MET A 233 13.36 -1.53 -9.84
N GLU A 234 12.24 -1.56 -10.55
CA GLU A 234 11.94 -2.52 -11.59
C GLU A 234 11.62 -1.85 -12.93
N SER A 235 11.81 -2.57 -14.02
CA SER A 235 11.54 -2.07 -15.37
C SER A 235 10.04 -2.00 -15.65
N LEU A 236 9.57 -0.89 -16.23
CA LEU A 236 8.18 -0.77 -16.72
C LEU A 236 7.86 -1.85 -17.76
N ASN A 237 8.76 -2.06 -18.72
CA ASN A 237 8.55 -3.05 -19.79
C ASN A 237 8.46 -4.47 -19.23
N GLU A 238 9.35 -4.87 -18.31
CA GLU A 238 9.30 -6.20 -17.70
C GLU A 238 8.00 -6.45 -16.93
N ASN A 239 7.45 -5.43 -16.27
CA ASN A 239 6.15 -5.54 -15.60
C ASN A 239 5.01 -5.75 -16.61
N VAL A 240 4.98 -5.00 -17.71
CA VAL A 240 3.97 -5.18 -18.78
C VAL A 240 4.13 -6.55 -19.43
N ASP A 241 5.32 -6.89 -19.91
CA ASP A 241 5.63 -8.17 -20.56
C ASP A 241 5.24 -9.36 -19.67
N PHE A 242 5.49 -9.26 -18.36
CA PHE A 242 5.12 -10.31 -17.40
C PHE A 242 3.61 -10.52 -17.37
N ILE A 243 2.80 -9.47 -17.20
CA ILE A 243 1.34 -9.60 -17.15
C ILE A 243 0.78 -10.14 -18.47
N GLU A 244 1.29 -9.66 -19.62
CA GLU A 244 0.89 -10.16 -20.94
C GLU A 244 1.26 -11.66 -21.12
N SER A 245 2.39 -12.11 -20.57
CA SER A 245 2.85 -13.49 -20.67
C SER A 245 2.03 -14.50 -19.86
N LEU A 246 1.16 -14.05 -18.95
CA LEU A 246 0.37 -14.92 -18.06
C LEU A 246 -0.75 -15.69 -18.79
N GLY A 247 -1.07 -15.34 -20.04
CA GLY A 247 -2.13 -16.00 -20.79
C GLY A 247 -3.54 -15.71 -20.23
N LEU A 248 -3.72 -14.57 -19.61
CA LEU A 248 -5.03 -14.10 -19.12
C LEU A 248 -5.97 -13.81 -20.31
N GLY A 249 -7.27 -13.98 -20.10
CA GLY A 249 -8.27 -13.49 -21.05
C GLY A 249 -8.30 -11.96 -21.11
N GLU A 250 -8.82 -11.40 -22.22
CA GLU A 250 -8.88 -9.95 -22.47
C GLU A 250 -9.52 -9.17 -21.30
N GLU A 251 -10.61 -9.68 -20.73
CA GLU A 251 -11.29 -9.06 -19.58
C GLU A 251 -10.42 -8.99 -18.34
N ASP A 252 -9.67 -10.07 -18.04
CA ASP A 252 -8.77 -10.12 -16.87
C ASP A 252 -7.53 -9.22 -17.08
N LEU A 253 -7.00 -9.14 -18.32
CA LEU A 253 -5.92 -8.21 -18.68
C LEU A 253 -6.35 -6.76 -18.48
N ASP A 254 -7.51 -6.39 -19.01
CA ASP A 254 -8.07 -5.06 -18.85
C ASP A 254 -8.29 -4.72 -17.37
N ARG A 255 -8.77 -5.68 -16.57
CA ARG A 255 -8.94 -5.48 -15.13
C ARG A 255 -7.63 -5.14 -14.45
N VAL A 256 -6.58 -5.92 -14.70
CA VAL A 256 -5.29 -5.67 -14.06
C VAL A 256 -4.68 -4.35 -14.54
N PHE A 257 -4.67 -4.09 -15.83
CA PHE A 257 -3.98 -2.93 -16.39
C PHE A 257 -4.66 -1.58 -16.07
N TRP A 258 -6.00 -1.52 -16.07
CA TRP A 258 -6.66 -0.23 -15.91
C TRP A 258 -8.06 -0.27 -15.24
N LYS A 259 -8.95 -1.24 -15.52
CA LYS A 259 -10.34 -1.22 -15.03
C LYS A 259 -10.42 -1.20 -13.51
N ASN A 260 -9.62 -2.03 -12.84
CA ASN A 260 -9.59 -2.06 -11.38
C ASN A 260 -9.11 -0.71 -10.80
N ALA A 261 -8.15 -0.05 -11.44
CA ALA A 261 -7.68 1.26 -10.99
C ALA A 261 -8.75 2.35 -11.19
N GLU A 262 -9.47 2.36 -12.33
CA GLU A 262 -10.59 3.27 -12.55
C GLU A 262 -11.69 3.11 -11.49
N GLU A 263 -12.09 1.85 -11.21
CA GLU A 263 -13.10 1.55 -10.21
C GLU A 263 -12.62 1.94 -8.81
N TYR A 264 -11.37 1.63 -8.48
CA TYR A 264 -10.78 1.88 -7.17
C TYR A 264 -10.64 3.36 -6.85
N PHE A 265 -10.12 4.14 -7.80
CA PHE A 265 -9.89 5.58 -7.64
C PHE A 265 -11.09 6.44 -8.07
N HIS A 266 -12.18 5.84 -8.55
CA HIS A 266 -13.36 6.54 -9.08
C HIS A 266 -12.99 7.57 -10.17
N MET A 267 -12.12 7.21 -11.07
CA MET A 267 -11.59 8.05 -12.13
C MET A 267 -11.74 7.37 -13.50
N LYS A 268 -11.66 8.15 -14.58
CA LYS A 268 -11.50 7.62 -15.94
C LYS A 268 -10.04 7.77 -16.36
N MET A 269 -9.48 6.70 -16.88
CA MET A 269 -8.14 6.67 -17.46
C MET A 269 -8.14 7.23 -18.89
#